data_40e194ff3993bb1a75d76121b8dd7c38
#
_entry.id   40e194ff3993bb1a75d76121b8dd7c38
#
_cell.length_a   1.000
_cell.length_b   1.000
_cell.length_c   1.000
_cell.angle_alpha   90.00
_cell.angle_beta   90.00
_cell.angle_gamma   90.00
#
_symmetry.space_group_name_H-M   'P 1'
#
loop_
_entity.id
_entity.type
_entity.pdbx_description
1 polymer ?
#
loop_
_entity_poly.entity_id
_entity_poly.type
_entity_poly.pdbx_seq_one_letter_code
_entity_poly.pdbx_strand_id
1 'polypeptide(L)'
;MTIESPGSFWKDYELIDSGNFEKLERFGSFIMARPEPKALWDKSLSDGEWNRMIHTRFKTGAGFGKAGKEDSGTWERKRKMDDQWYIRYNGAQEGLNFSLRLGLTSFKHVGVFPEQSSNWEYIYRQTKELVEKAEKEGKPKPKVLNLFAYTGAASLAAKAAGADVTHLDSVRQVVTWARGNMEASRLDNIRWIVEDALKFARREAKRGNTYQGIILDPPAYGHGPDGEKWKLDECLNEMLQCVAAILAPQDSFMVLNLYSNGYSAVLGETIVKQAFCLKNAYKSLDFGELVLRDSYGKNLPLSVFVRLAR
;
A
#
# COMPACT_ATOMS: atom_id res chain seq x y z
N MET A 1 14.31 13.32 5.89
CA MET A 1 13.65 12.81 4.67
C MET A 1 14.51 11.69 4.11
N THR A 2 13.92 10.54 3.84
CA THR A 2 14.60 9.33 3.35
C THR A 2 14.01 8.89 2.00
N ILE A 3 14.78 8.12 1.25
CA ILE A 3 14.32 7.44 0.02
C ILE A 3 14.41 5.95 0.28
N GLU A 4 13.31 5.23 0.12
CA GLU A 4 13.23 3.80 0.38
C GLU A 4 12.72 3.04 -0.84
N SER A 5 13.23 1.84 -1.04
CA SER A 5 12.85 0.94 -2.13
C SER A 5 12.68 -0.50 -1.62
N PRO A 6 11.98 -1.37 -2.36
CA PRO A 6 11.94 -2.79 -2.06
C PRO A 6 13.34 -3.38 -1.89
N GLY A 7 13.49 -4.22 -0.87
CA GLY A 7 14.76 -4.89 -0.63
C GLY A 7 15.04 -5.99 -1.68
N SER A 8 16.32 -6.22 -1.97
CA SER A 8 16.80 -7.26 -2.89
C SER A 8 16.46 -8.70 -2.44
N PHE A 9 15.99 -8.87 -1.21
CA PHE A 9 15.51 -10.13 -0.67
C PHE A 9 14.17 -10.58 -1.28
N TRP A 10 13.34 -9.65 -1.80
CA TRP A 10 12.08 -10.00 -2.47
C TRP A 10 12.31 -10.54 -3.87
N LYS A 11 12.36 -11.87 -4.00
CA LYS A 11 12.74 -12.55 -5.24
C LYS A 11 11.64 -12.59 -6.30
N ASP A 12 10.38 -12.50 -5.90
CA ASP A 12 9.23 -12.57 -6.82
C ASP A 12 8.86 -11.23 -7.47
N TYR A 13 9.57 -10.15 -7.14
CA TYR A 13 9.38 -8.86 -7.78
C TYR A 13 10.69 -8.24 -8.24
N GLU A 14 10.64 -7.54 -9.38
CA GLU A 14 11.75 -6.76 -9.92
C GLU A 14 11.21 -5.69 -10.87
N LEU A 15 11.66 -4.44 -10.71
CA LEU A 15 11.58 -3.43 -11.75
C LEU A 15 12.80 -3.62 -12.67
N ILE A 16 12.59 -4.17 -13.87
CA ILE A 16 13.66 -4.48 -14.81
C ILE A 16 14.18 -3.20 -15.47
N ASP A 17 13.28 -2.39 -15.99
CA ASP A 17 13.62 -1.14 -16.67
C ASP A 17 12.44 -0.14 -16.57
N SER A 18 12.72 1.14 -16.72
CA SER A 18 11.73 2.20 -16.76
C SER A 18 12.16 3.29 -17.73
N GLY A 19 11.19 3.94 -18.37
CA GLY A 19 11.43 5.05 -19.28
C GLY A 19 10.36 5.18 -20.35
N ASN A 20 10.35 6.31 -21.05
CA ASN A 20 9.39 6.63 -22.09
C ASN A 20 7.94 6.40 -21.65
N PHE A 21 7.61 6.82 -20.42
CA PHE A 21 6.28 6.70 -19.78
C PHE A 21 5.80 5.26 -19.56
N GLU A 22 6.72 4.30 -19.50
CA GLU A 22 6.43 2.90 -19.24
C GLU A 22 7.39 2.32 -18.19
N LYS A 23 6.97 1.21 -17.59
CA LYS A 23 7.80 0.38 -16.71
C LYS A 23 7.70 -1.09 -17.12
N LEU A 24 8.83 -1.79 -17.07
CA LEU A 24 8.97 -3.22 -17.32
C LEU A 24 9.20 -3.92 -16.00
N GLU A 25 8.25 -4.73 -15.57
CA GLU A 25 8.26 -5.37 -14.26
C GLU A 25 8.11 -6.88 -14.38
N ARG A 26 8.77 -7.60 -13.47
CA ARG A 26 8.59 -9.03 -13.27
C ARG A 26 7.82 -9.29 -11.98
N PHE A 27 6.79 -10.12 -12.07
CA PHE A 27 6.00 -10.61 -10.94
C PHE A 27 5.96 -12.13 -10.98
N GLY A 28 6.76 -12.78 -10.14
CA GLY A 28 7.02 -14.22 -10.21
C GLY A 28 7.64 -14.59 -11.55
N SER A 29 6.95 -15.42 -12.32
CA SER A 29 7.40 -15.87 -13.64
C SER A 29 6.99 -14.95 -14.80
N PHE A 30 6.14 -13.94 -14.56
CA PHE A 30 5.58 -13.12 -15.64
C PHE A 30 6.20 -11.73 -15.69
N ILE A 31 6.55 -11.31 -16.90
CA ILE A 31 7.09 -9.98 -17.19
C ILE A 31 6.03 -9.19 -17.95
N MET A 32 5.79 -7.97 -17.52
CA MET A 32 4.78 -7.11 -18.10
C MET A 32 5.26 -5.67 -18.28
N ALA A 33 4.76 -5.02 -19.32
CA ALA A 33 4.95 -3.59 -19.54
C ALA A 33 3.64 -2.85 -19.19
N ARG A 34 3.77 -1.81 -18.38
CA ARG A 34 2.64 -0.98 -17.94
C ARG A 34 2.96 0.51 -18.12
N PRO A 35 1.95 1.36 -18.38
CA PRO A 35 2.15 2.80 -18.42
C PRO A 35 2.55 3.33 -17.03
N GLU A 36 3.54 4.22 -17.02
CA GLU A 36 4.01 4.93 -15.84
C GLU A 36 4.37 6.38 -16.20
N PRO A 37 3.44 7.32 -16.01
CA PRO A 37 3.63 8.71 -16.42
C PRO A 37 4.83 9.42 -15.79
N LYS A 38 5.31 8.92 -14.63
CA LYS A 38 6.48 9.49 -13.94
C LYS A 38 7.82 9.07 -14.52
N ALA A 39 7.86 8.04 -15.40
CA ALA A 39 9.06 7.57 -16.06
C ALA A 39 9.41 8.45 -17.28
N LEU A 40 9.85 9.69 -17.05
CA LEU A 40 10.08 10.73 -18.06
C LEU A 40 11.37 10.55 -18.86
N TRP A 41 12.28 9.73 -18.39
CA TRP A 41 13.60 9.44 -18.98
C TRP A 41 13.52 8.34 -20.03
N ASP A 42 14.62 8.15 -20.75
CA ASP A 42 14.71 7.09 -21.76
C ASP A 42 14.85 5.69 -21.12
N LYS A 43 14.33 4.68 -21.81
CA LYS A 43 14.57 3.28 -21.49
C LYS A 43 16.06 2.96 -21.56
N SER A 44 16.53 2.06 -20.70
CA SER A 44 17.90 1.53 -20.78
C SER A 44 18.01 0.42 -21.84
N LEU A 45 16.94 -0.37 -21.98
CA LEU A 45 16.82 -1.39 -23.00
C LEU A 45 16.05 -0.86 -24.22
N SER A 46 16.35 -1.42 -25.39
CA SER A 46 15.61 -1.14 -26.62
C SER A 46 14.19 -1.71 -26.57
N ASP A 47 13.28 -1.14 -27.36
CA ASP A 47 11.93 -1.67 -27.51
C ASP A 47 11.92 -3.14 -28.03
N GLY A 48 12.91 -3.52 -28.83
CA GLY A 48 13.09 -4.88 -29.27
C GLY A 48 13.39 -5.86 -28.13
N GLU A 49 14.22 -5.46 -27.17
CA GLU A 49 14.53 -6.24 -25.97
C GLU A 49 13.30 -6.34 -25.05
N TRP A 50 12.62 -5.24 -24.80
CA TRP A 50 11.34 -5.27 -24.04
C TRP A 50 10.36 -6.26 -24.68
N ASN A 51 10.13 -6.17 -26.00
CA ASN A 51 9.18 -7.03 -26.71
C ASN A 51 9.57 -8.52 -26.67
N ARG A 52 10.87 -8.83 -26.60
CA ARG A 52 11.35 -10.22 -26.41
C ARG A 52 11.11 -10.75 -24.99
N MET A 53 11.03 -9.89 -24.01
CA MET A 53 10.88 -10.28 -22.59
C MET A 53 9.43 -10.41 -22.16
N ILE A 54 8.55 -9.51 -22.60
CA ILE A 54 7.19 -9.38 -22.07
C ILE A 54 6.30 -10.58 -22.35
N HIS A 55 5.48 -10.93 -21.37
CA HIS A 55 4.34 -11.84 -21.52
C HIS A 55 3.07 -11.06 -21.89
N THR A 56 2.92 -9.84 -21.37
CA THR A 56 1.78 -8.98 -21.64
C THR A 56 2.15 -7.50 -21.57
N ARG A 57 1.40 -6.67 -22.28
CA ARG A 57 1.48 -5.20 -22.22
C ARG A 57 0.10 -4.62 -21.95
N PHE A 58 0.00 -3.67 -21.04
CA PHE A 58 -1.23 -2.93 -20.84
C PHE A 58 -1.39 -1.85 -21.92
N LYS A 59 -2.52 -1.88 -22.60
CA LYS A 59 -2.94 -0.86 -23.58
C LYS A 59 -3.95 0.08 -22.93
N THR A 60 -3.61 1.35 -22.90
CA THR A 60 -4.47 2.40 -22.34
C THR A 60 -5.77 2.51 -23.12
N GLY A 61 -6.90 2.61 -22.43
CA GLY A 61 -8.20 2.88 -23.04
C GLY A 61 -8.37 4.34 -23.47
N ALA A 62 -9.38 4.64 -24.25
CA ALA A 62 -9.67 6.00 -24.75
C ALA A 62 -9.94 7.05 -23.65
N GLY A 63 -10.18 6.61 -22.42
CA GLY A 63 -10.38 7.47 -21.25
C GLY A 63 -9.21 7.51 -20.28
N PHE A 64 -8.09 6.86 -20.60
CA PHE A 64 -6.93 6.81 -19.73
C PHE A 64 -6.44 8.22 -19.34
N GLY A 65 -6.20 8.44 -18.07
CA GLY A 65 -5.84 9.75 -17.51
C GLY A 65 -7.01 10.70 -17.25
N LYS A 66 -8.26 10.31 -17.58
CA LYS A 66 -9.47 11.08 -17.25
C LYS A 66 -10.09 10.61 -15.96
N ALA A 67 -10.75 11.52 -15.23
CA ALA A 67 -11.39 11.21 -13.96
C ALA A 67 -12.28 9.95 -14.02
N GLY A 68 -12.03 8.99 -13.12
CA GLY A 68 -12.72 7.70 -13.04
C GLY A 68 -12.31 6.67 -14.11
N LYS A 69 -11.34 6.99 -14.99
CA LYS A 69 -10.78 6.09 -16.02
C LYS A 69 -9.26 6.17 -16.11
N GLU A 70 -8.63 6.76 -15.10
CA GLU A 70 -7.19 7.07 -15.10
C GLU A 70 -6.32 5.86 -15.42
N ASP A 71 -6.76 4.68 -14.99
CA ASP A 71 -6.00 3.43 -15.08
C ASP A 71 -6.68 2.37 -15.95
N SER A 72 -7.74 2.73 -16.71
CA SER A 72 -8.53 1.78 -17.49
C SER A 72 -7.88 1.43 -18.83
N GLY A 73 -8.06 0.18 -19.26
CA GLY A 73 -7.55 -0.32 -20.53
C GLY A 73 -7.69 -1.83 -20.68
N THR A 74 -6.82 -2.41 -21.49
CA THR A 74 -6.83 -3.85 -21.80
C THR A 74 -5.42 -4.42 -21.80
N TRP A 75 -5.29 -5.73 -21.52
CA TRP A 75 -4.04 -6.45 -21.57
C TRP A 75 -3.85 -7.15 -22.91
N GLU A 76 -2.83 -6.73 -23.66
CA GLU A 76 -2.39 -7.40 -24.88
C GLU A 76 -1.38 -8.50 -24.53
N ARG A 77 -1.79 -9.77 -24.68
CA ARG A 77 -0.92 -10.93 -24.44
C ARG A 77 0.02 -11.15 -25.59
N LYS A 78 1.31 -11.27 -25.28
CA LYS A 78 2.38 -11.63 -26.24
C LYS A 78 2.81 -13.08 -26.11
N ARG A 79 2.62 -13.67 -24.93
CA ARG A 79 2.94 -15.06 -24.61
C ARG A 79 1.84 -15.68 -23.74
N LYS A 80 1.86 -17.00 -23.66
CA LYS A 80 0.98 -17.75 -22.75
C LYS A 80 1.25 -17.34 -21.30
N MET A 81 0.22 -16.94 -20.59
CA MET A 81 0.24 -16.65 -19.16
C MET A 81 -1.15 -16.82 -18.58
N ASP A 82 -1.21 -17.06 -17.29
CA ASP A 82 -2.45 -17.15 -16.54
C ASP A 82 -3.07 -15.75 -16.32
N ASP A 83 -4.39 -15.70 -16.19
CA ASP A 83 -5.10 -14.46 -15.80
C ASP A 83 -4.87 -14.10 -14.35
N GLN A 84 -4.60 -15.10 -13.51
CA GLN A 84 -4.31 -14.96 -12.10
C GLN A 84 -3.15 -15.87 -11.72
N TRP A 85 -2.25 -15.38 -10.87
CA TRP A 85 -1.12 -16.13 -10.34
C TRP A 85 -0.77 -15.64 -8.94
N TYR A 86 0.13 -16.33 -8.26
CA TYR A 86 0.59 -15.96 -6.94
C TYR A 86 2.04 -15.53 -6.96
N ILE A 87 2.36 -14.55 -6.13
CA ILE A 87 3.73 -14.19 -5.76
C ILE A 87 3.86 -14.30 -4.24
N ARG A 88 5.09 -14.51 -3.77
CA ARG A 88 5.41 -14.52 -2.35
C ARG A 88 6.22 -13.28 -1.97
N TYR A 89 5.85 -12.69 -0.87
CA TYR A 89 6.67 -11.73 -0.17
C TYR A 89 7.36 -12.45 0.98
N ASN A 90 8.70 -12.47 0.94
CA ASN A 90 9.53 -12.90 2.06
C ASN A 90 10.31 -11.66 2.50
N GLY A 91 9.93 -11.09 3.63
CA GLY A 91 10.55 -9.87 4.16
C GLY A 91 11.97 -10.11 4.69
N ALA A 92 12.65 -9.04 5.04
CA ALA A 92 13.96 -9.11 5.69
C ALA A 92 13.87 -9.67 7.12
N GLN A 93 12.72 -9.53 7.76
CA GLN A 93 12.48 -9.97 9.12
C GLN A 93 11.92 -11.38 9.15
N GLU A 94 12.45 -12.20 10.05
CA GLU A 94 11.94 -13.56 10.26
C GLU A 94 10.46 -13.54 10.64
N GLY A 95 9.66 -14.36 9.96
CA GLY A 95 8.20 -14.43 10.14
C GLY A 95 7.40 -13.50 9.25
N LEU A 96 8.02 -12.48 8.64
CA LEU A 96 7.35 -11.63 7.66
C LEU A 96 7.32 -12.33 6.29
N ASN A 97 6.30 -13.15 6.09
CA ASN A 97 6.07 -13.80 4.80
C ASN A 97 4.56 -13.92 4.55
N PHE A 98 4.17 -13.72 3.31
CA PHE A 98 2.79 -13.89 2.86
C PHE A 98 2.72 -14.07 1.34
N SER A 99 1.58 -14.55 0.87
CA SER A 99 1.29 -14.76 -0.55
C SER A 99 0.28 -13.74 -1.03
N LEU A 100 0.49 -13.22 -2.23
CA LEU A 100 -0.43 -12.30 -2.90
C LEU A 100 -0.87 -12.89 -4.22
N ARG A 101 -2.16 -13.02 -4.42
CA ARG A 101 -2.75 -13.30 -5.73
C ARG A 101 -2.68 -12.03 -6.55
N LEU A 102 -2.16 -12.14 -7.74
CA LEU A 102 -2.18 -11.09 -8.76
C LEU A 102 -3.15 -11.47 -9.87
N GLY A 103 -3.60 -10.48 -10.62
CA GLY A 103 -4.53 -10.73 -11.72
C GLY A 103 -4.56 -9.62 -12.76
N LEU A 104 -4.77 -10.01 -14.01
CA LEU A 104 -5.03 -9.07 -15.10
C LEU A 104 -6.49 -8.61 -15.00
N THR A 105 -6.68 -7.33 -14.76
CA THR A 105 -8.00 -6.69 -14.62
C THR A 105 -8.23 -5.70 -15.78
N SER A 106 -9.36 -5.04 -15.80
CA SER A 106 -9.61 -3.92 -16.73
C SER A 106 -8.80 -2.65 -16.39
N PHE A 107 -7.96 -2.72 -15.36
CA PHE A 107 -7.06 -1.65 -14.93
C PHE A 107 -5.60 -2.06 -15.10
N LYS A 108 -4.68 -1.07 -15.12
CA LYS A 108 -3.23 -1.33 -15.17
C LYS A 108 -2.68 -1.98 -13.90
N HIS A 109 -3.42 -1.92 -12.78
CA HIS A 109 -3.01 -2.48 -11.51
C HIS A 109 -3.29 -3.98 -11.44
N VAL A 110 -2.34 -4.74 -10.93
CA VAL A 110 -2.40 -6.22 -10.89
C VAL A 110 -2.67 -6.79 -9.50
N GLY A 111 -2.93 -5.92 -8.51
CA GLY A 111 -3.24 -6.34 -7.14
C GLY A 111 -2.11 -6.12 -6.12
N VAL A 112 -1.02 -5.46 -6.51
CA VAL A 112 0.07 -5.10 -5.60
C VAL A 112 0.73 -3.80 -6.01
N PHE A 113 1.21 -3.05 -5.02
CA PHE A 113 2.06 -1.87 -5.14
C PHE A 113 3.41 -2.18 -4.50
N PRO A 114 4.41 -2.59 -5.28
CA PRO A 114 5.66 -3.11 -4.75
C PRO A 114 6.45 -2.11 -3.91
N GLU A 115 6.37 -0.83 -4.21
CA GLU A 115 7.00 0.25 -3.44
C GLU A 115 6.57 0.26 -1.97
N GLN A 116 5.37 -0.27 -1.67
CA GLN A 116 4.82 -0.36 -0.31
C GLN A 116 5.55 -1.39 0.57
N SER A 117 6.43 -2.22 0.01
CA SER A 117 7.12 -3.25 0.79
C SER A 117 7.94 -2.69 1.95
N SER A 118 8.51 -1.49 1.81
CA SER A 118 9.19 -0.80 2.91
C SER A 118 8.23 -0.44 4.05
N ASN A 119 6.98 -0.09 3.72
CA ASN A 119 5.93 0.11 4.74
C ASN A 119 5.53 -1.22 5.39
N TRP A 120 5.49 -2.34 4.64
CA TRP A 120 5.18 -3.65 5.24
C TRP A 120 6.24 -4.09 6.25
N GLU A 121 7.54 -3.84 5.96
CA GLU A 121 8.64 -4.08 6.90
C GLU A 121 8.50 -3.24 8.18
N TYR A 122 8.19 -1.95 8.04
CA TYR A 122 7.95 -1.06 9.18
C TYR A 122 6.74 -1.51 10.00
N ILE A 123 5.60 -1.81 9.36
CA ILE A 123 4.36 -2.26 10.01
C ILE A 123 4.61 -3.55 10.79
N TYR A 124 5.28 -4.52 10.17
CA TYR A 124 5.60 -5.79 10.82
C TYR A 124 6.46 -5.56 12.07
N ARG A 125 7.56 -4.82 11.96
CA ARG A 125 8.46 -4.53 13.07
C ARG A 125 7.74 -3.84 14.23
N GLN A 126 7.02 -2.74 13.95
CA GLN A 126 6.31 -2.01 15.00
C GLN A 126 5.22 -2.87 15.65
N THR A 127 4.51 -3.64 14.86
CA THR A 127 3.47 -4.55 15.38
C THR A 127 4.08 -5.65 16.24
N LYS A 128 5.19 -6.24 15.83
CA LYS A 128 5.89 -7.30 16.58
C LYS A 128 6.39 -6.80 17.93
N GLU A 129 7.02 -5.62 17.97
CA GLU A 129 7.42 -4.95 19.21
C GLU A 129 6.25 -4.76 20.17
N LEU A 130 5.08 -4.34 19.66
CA LEU A 130 3.88 -4.14 20.46
C LEU A 130 3.27 -5.47 20.95
N VAL A 131 3.28 -6.51 20.13
CA VAL A 131 2.80 -7.84 20.49
C VAL A 131 3.67 -8.43 21.60
N GLU A 132 4.98 -8.42 21.44
CA GLU A 132 5.93 -8.93 22.46
C GLU A 132 5.81 -8.18 23.79
N LYS A 133 5.59 -6.85 23.74
CA LYS A 133 5.33 -6.06 24.94
C LYS A 133 4.02 -6.45 25.61
N ALA A 134 2.94 -6.57 24.84
CA ALA A 134 1.63 -6.96 25.36
C ALA A 134 1.67 -8.36 26.01
N GLU A 135 2.36 -9.32 25.39
CA GLU A 135 2.55 -10.67 25.95
C GLU A 135 3.29 -10.65 27.29
N LYS A 136 4.40 -9.89 27.38
CA LYS A 136 5.16 -9.73 28.63
C LYS A 136 4.35 -9.09 29.76
N GLU A 137 3.44 -8.19 29.39
CA GLU A 137 2.59 -7.48 30.37
C GLU A 137 1.24 -8.17 30.62
N GLY A 138 0.97 -9.31 29.99
CA GLY A 138 -0.33 -10.02 30.11
C GLY A 138 -1.51 -9.22 29.55
N LYS A 139 -1.27 -8.32 28.59
CA LYS A 139 -2.27 -7.48 27.96
C LYS A 139 -2.86 -8.13 26.70
N PRO A 140 -4.07 -7.70 26.27
CA PRO A 140 -4.64 -8.12 24.99
C PRO A 140 -3.73 -7.79 23.83
N LYS A 141 -3.86 -8.55 22.72
CA LYS A 141 -3.15 -8.27 21.46
C LYS A 141 -3.41 -6.84 20.98
N PRO A 142 -2.39 -6.16 20.44
CA PRO A 142 -2.55 -4.83 19.87
C PRO A 142 -3.51 -4.87 18.67
N LYS A 143 -4.38 -3.86 18.60
CA LYS A 143 -5.33 -3.68 17.48
C LYS A 143 -4.68 -2.85 16.39
N VAL A 144 -4.70 -3.36 15.17
CA VAL A 144 -4.22 -2.64 13.98
C VAL A 144 -5.37 -2.43 13.00
N LEU A 145 -5.61 -1.17 12.63
CA LEU A 145 -6.62 -0.74 11.67
C LEU A 145 -5.94 -0.37 10.36
N ASN A 146 -6.32 -1.02 9.27
CA ASN A 146 -5.88 -0.66 7.93
C ASN A 146 -7.06 -0.07 7.15
N LEU A 147 -6.95 1.20 6.78
CA LEU A 147 -7.94 2.00 6.04
C LEU A 147 -7.48 2.16 4.58
N PHE A 148 -8.43 2.08 3.63
CA PHE A 148 -8.14 2.02 2.20
C PHE A 148 -7.22 0.83 1.88
N ALA A 149 -7.56 -0.32 2.45
CA ALA A 149 -6.63 -1.41 2.66
C ALA A 149 -6.35 -2.27 1.41
N TYR A 150 -7.07 -2.03 0.31
CA TYR A 150 -6.90 -2.67 -0.99
C TYR A 150 -6.85 -4.20 -0.88
N THR A 151 -5.88 -4.86 -1.54
CA THR A 151 -5.70 -6.33 -1.53
C THR A 151 -5.03 -6.89 -0.26
N GLY A 152 -4.71 -6.03 0.71
CA GLY A 152 -4.43 -6.39 2.08
C GLY A 152 -2.97 -6.66 2.46
N ALA A 153 -1.97 -6.39 1.63
CA ALA A 153 -0.57 -6.69 1.98
C ALA A 153 -0.14 -6.09 3.34
N ALA A 154 -0.50 -4.83 3.62
CA ALA A 154 -0.22 -4.19 4.91
C ALA A 154 -0.98 -4.86 6.07
N SER A 155 -2.22 -5.31 5.85
CA SER A 155 -2.99 -6.09 6.84
C SER A 155 -2.34 -7.44 7.12
N LEU A 156 -1.81 -8.11 6.08
CA LEU A 156 -1.11 -9.39 6.22
C LEU A 156 0.20 -9.22 6.99
N ALA A 157 0.95 -8.14 6.74
CA ALA A 157 2.16 -7.83 7.50
C ALA A 157 1.87 -7.64 9.00
N ALA A 158 0.85 -6.85 9.35
CA ALA A 158 0.42 -6.68 10.75
C ALA A 158 -0.08 -8.00 11.37
N LYS A 159 -0.80 -8.82 10.59
CA LYS A 159 -1.32 -10.11 11.05
C LYS A 159 -0.23 -11.14 11.27
N ALA A 160 0.75 -11.21 10.37
CA ALA A 160 1.94 -12.07 10.51
C ALA A 160 2.75 -11.75 11.78
N ALA A 161 2.73 -10.47 12.20
CA ALA A 161 3.32 -10.04 13.47
C ALA A 161 2.49 -10.38 14.72
N GLY A 162 1.25 -10.91 14.57
CA GLY A 162 0.41 -11.39 15.66
C GLY A 162 -0.71 -10.46 16.13
N ALA A 163 -0.93 -9.32 15.49
CA ALA A 163 -1.96 -8.35 15.89
C ALA A 163 -3.41 -8.85 15.68
N ASP A 164 -4.33 -8.18 16.37
CA ASP A 164 -5.76 -8.19 16.05
C ASP A 164 -6.02 -7.13 14.95
N VAL A 165 -6.28 -7.58 13.71
CA VAL A 165 -6.30 -6.73 12.51
C VAL A 165 -7.73 -6.47 12.05
N THR A 166 -8.05 -5.19 11.82
CA THR A 166 -9.25 -4.76 11.11
C THR A 166 -8.83 -4.21 9.74
N HIS A 167 -9.34 -4.82 8.68
CA HIS A 167 -9.13 -4.45 7.28
C HIS A 167 -10.40 -3.78 6.75
N LEU A 168 -10.28 -2.55 6.28
CA LEU A 168 -11.39 -1.78 5.73
C LEU A 168 -11.09 -1.24 4.34
N ASP A 169 -11.98 -1.54 3.42
CA ASP A 169 -12.01 -0.94 2.08
C ASP A 169 -13.46 -0.73 1.64
N SER A 170 -13.72 0.25 0.79
CA SER A 170 -15.07 0.52 0.28
C SER A 170 -15.52 -0.48 -0.80
N VAL A 171 -14.59 -1.17 -1.44
CA VAL A 171 -14.84 -2.04 -2.58
C VAL A 171 -14.92 -3.52 -2.16
N ARG A 172 -16.12 -4.07 -2.11
CA ARG A 172 -16.37 -5.47 -1.69
C ARG A 172 -15.50 -6.51 -2.42
N GLN A 173 -15.32 -6.33 -3.72
CA GLN A 173 -14.50 -7.27 -4.52
C GLN A 173 -13.02 -7.27 -4.08
N VAL A 174 -12.50 -6.11 -3.71
CA VAL A 174 -11.13 -5.94 -3.22
C VAL A 174 -10.98 -6.58 -1.83
N VAL A 175 -11.96 -6.39 -0.94
CA VAL A 175 -12.00 -7.07 0.37
C VAL A 175 -12.06 -8.59 0.22
N THR A 176 -12.84 -9.10 -0.75
CA THR A 176 -12.86 -10.54 -1.07
C THR A 176 -11.51 -11.03 -1.58
N TRP A 177 -10.83 -10.23 -2.39
CA TRP A 177 -9.47 -10.53 -2.85
C TRP A 177 -8.48 -10.58 -1.70
N ALA A 178 -8.53 -9.60 -0.79
CA ALA A 178 -7.67 -9.56 0.40
C ALA A 178 -7.88 -10.77 1.32
N ARG A 179 -9.13 -11.24 1.48
CA ARG A 179 -9.42 -12.48 2.22
C ARG A 179 -8.75 -13.69 1.56
N GLY A 180 -8.82 -13.82 0.23
CA GLY A 180 -8.12 -14.89 -0.48
C GLY A 180 -6.60 -14.83 -0.32
N ASN A 181 -6.02 -13.62 -0.21
CA ASN A 181 -4.60 -13.45 0.09
C ASN A 181 -4.26 -13.89 1.52
N MET A 182 -5.13 -13.61 2.50
CA MET A 182 -4.98 -14.11 3.87
C MET A 182 -4.97 -15.65 3.91
N GLU A 183 -5.93 -16.28 3.25
CA GLU A 183 -6.05 -17.74 3.19
C GLU A 183 -4.82 -18.37 2.50
N ALA A 184 -4.37 -17.81 1.36
CA ALA A 184 -3.16 -18.24 0.65
C ALA A 184 -1.88 -18.06 1.47
N SER A 185 -1.87 -17.12 2.42
CA SER A 185 -0.79 -16.86 3.36
C SER A 185 -0.84 -17.75 4.61
N ARG A 186 -1.86 -18.61 4.74
CA ARG A 186 -2.11 -19.42 5.94
C ARG A 186 -2.27 -18.59 7.21
N LEU A 187 -2.80 -17.38 7.07
CA LEU A 187 -3.20 -16.49 8.15
C LEU A 187 -4.71 -16.59 8.35
N ASP A 188 -5.18 -16.13 9.50
CA ASP A 188 -6.60 -16.19 9.89
C ASP A 188 -7.04 -14.96 10.70
N ASN A 189 -8.31 -14.90 11.07
CA ASN A 189 -8.85 -13.94 12.05
C ASN A 189 -8.54 -12.46 11.74
N ILE A 190 -8.71 -12.02 10.48
CA ILE A 190 -8.78 -10.61 10.13
C ILE A 190 -10.27 -10.19 10.11
N ARG A 191 -10.60 -9.09 10.77
CA ARG A 191 -11.91 -8.46 10.69
C ARG A 191 -12.06 -7.69 9.40
N TRP A 192 -12.99 -8.13 8.53
CA TRP A 192 -13.24 -7.53 7.22
C TRP A 192 -14.41 -6.55 7.28
N ILE A 193 -14.21 -5.33 6.78
CA ILE A 193 -15.22 -4.28 6.75
C ILE A 193 -15.30 -3.71 5.33
N VAL A 194 -16.53 -3.60 4.80
CA VAL A 194 -16.82 -2.90 3.54
C VAL A 194 -17.59 -1.64 3.91
N GLU A 195 -16.89 -0.50 3.97
CA GLU A 195 -17.45 0.78 4.40
C GLU A 195 -16.57 1.95 3.91
N ASP A 196 -17.13 3.16 3.91
CA ASP A 196 -16.36 4.39 3.74
C ASP A 196 -15.41 4.60 4.92
N ALA A 197 -14.13 4.87 4.63
CA ALA A 197 -13.09 4.95 5.65
C ALA A 197 -13.28 6.16 6.58
N LEU A 198 -13.70 7.32 6.06
CA LEU A 198 -13.91 8.52 6.88
C LEU A 198 -15.14 8.36 7.77
N LYS A 199 -16.24 7.80 7.26
CA LYS A 199 -17.44 7.47 8.03
C LYS A 199 -17.11 6.51 9.18
N PHE A 200 -16.30 5.48 8.90
CA PHE A 200 -15.83 4.55 9.91
C PHE A 200 -14.98 5.25 10.98
N ALA A 201 -13.97 6.04 10.57
CA ALA A 201 -13.07 6.73 11.49
C ALA A 201 -13.81 7.71 12.42
N ARG A 202 -14.75 8.50 11.87
CA ARG A 202 -15.65 9.37 12.66
C ARG A 202 -16.44 8.61 13.70
N ARG A 203 -16.97 7.44 13.32
CA ARG A 203 -17.76 6.59 14.22
C ARG A 203 -16.90 6.00 15.34
N GLU A 204 -15.70 5.54 15.04
CA GLU A 204 -14.76 5.01 16.02
C GLU A 204 -14.30 6.11 17.00
N ALA A 205 -14.01 7.32 16.50
CA ALA A 205 -13.70 8.48 17.33
C ALA A 205 -14.85 8.82 18.29
N LYS A 206 -16.10 8.86 17.79
CA LYS A 206 -17.28 9.10 18.62
C LYS A 206 -17.50 8.03 19.71
N ARG A 207 -17.09 6.79 19.44
CA ARG A 207 -17.18 5.65 20.37
C ARG A 207 -16.04 5.61 21.39
N GLY A 208 -15.00 6.41 21.21
CA GLY A 208 -13.80 6.35 22.03
C GLY A 208 -12.97 5.09 21.83
N ASN A 209 -13.11 4.39 20.70
CA ASN A 209 -12.29 3.24 20.38
C ASN A 209 -10.87 3.69 20.04
N THR A 210 -9.88 2.85 20.42
CA THR A 210 -8.47 3.11 20.14
C THR A 210 -7.78 1.92 19.48
N TYR A 211 -6.74 2.22 18.69
CA TYR A 211 -5.91 1.28 17.95
C TYR A 211 -4.44 1.57 18.23
N GLN A 212 -3.61 0.54 18.37
CA GLN A 212 -2.16 0.67 18.53
C GLN A 212 -1.44 0.86 17.20
N GLY A 213 -2.02 0.39 16.10
CA GLY A 213 -1.51 0.65 14.75
C GLY A 213 -2.61 1.17 13.84
N ILE A 214 -2.33 2.23 13.05
CA ILE A 214 -3.24 2.70 12.02
C ILE A 214 -2.47 2.90 10.72
N ILE A 215 -2.99 2.34 9.63
CA ILE A 215 -2.41 2.40 8.30
C ILE A 215 -3.40 3.09 7.37
N LEU A 216 -2.91 4.06 6.58
CA LEU A 216 -3.70 4.80 5.61
C LEU A 216 -3.00 4.85 4.25
N ASP A 217 -3.70 4.45 3.21
CA ASP A 217 -3.26 4.54 1.81
C ASP A 217 -4.38 5.12 0.92
N PRO A 218 -4.81 6.37 1.19
CA PRO A 218 -5.98 6.94 0.57
C PRO A 218 -5.77 7.24 -0.92
N PRO A 219 -6.75 6.92 -1.79
CA PRO A 219 -6.72 7.29 -3.19
C PRO A 219 -6.97 8.80 -3.38
N ALA A 220 -6.62 9.34 -4.56
CA ALA A 220 -6.97 10.71 -4.92
C ALA A 220 -8.48 10.95 -4.88
N TYR A 221 -9.24 9.97 -5.38
CA TYR A 221 -10.68 10.00 -5.50
C TYR A 221 -11.27 8.60 -5.29
N GLY A 222 -12.45 8.53 -4.71
CA GLY A 222 -13.17 7.27 -4.50
C GLY A 222 -14.62 7.47 -4.09
N HIS A 223 -15.34 6.36 -4.01
CA HIS A 223 -16.70 6.34 -3.49
C HIS A 223 -16.80 5.27 -2.40
N GLY A 224 -17.52 5.60 -1.35
CA GLY A 224 -18.00 4.63 -0.38
C GLY A 224 -19.11 3.74 -0.96
N PRO A 225 -19.43 2.63 -0.29
CA PRO A 225 -20.44 1.67 -0.76
C PRO A 225 -21.85 2.25 -0.81
N ASP A 226 -22.14 3.31 -0.06
CA ASP A 226 -23.44 3.99 -0.01
C ASP A 226 -23.45 5.30 -0.85
N GLY A 227 -22.40 5.53 -1.66
CA GLY A 227 -22.27 6.70 -2.53
C GLY A 227 -21.54 7.89 -1.88
N GLU A 228 -20.93 7.70 -0.72
CA GLU A 228 -20.06 8.68 -0.11
C GLU A 228 -18.93 9.07 -1.08
N LYS A 229 -18.60 10.36 -1.11
CA LYS A 229 -17.54 10.87 -1.98
C LYS A 229 -16.27 11.10 -1.17
N TRP A 230 -15.18 10.49 -1.62
CA TRP A 230 -13.84 10.74 -1.14
C TRP A 230 -13.08 11.57 -2.17
N LYS A 231 -12.51 12.70 -1.73
CA LYS A 231 -11.49 13.45 -2.46
C LYS A 231 -10.36 13.77 -1.50
N LEU A 232 -9.16 13.37 -1.87
CA LEU A 232 -7.99 13.45 -1.00
C LEU A 232 -7.75 14.88 -0.49
N ASP A 233 -7.80 15.87 -1.38
CA ASP A 233 -7.56 17.29 -1.08
C ASP A 233 -8.54 17.85 -0.07
N GLU A 234 -9.79 17.39 -0.12
CA GLU A 234 -10.88 17.89 0.72
C GLU A 234 -10.97 17.13 2.05
N CYS A 235 -10.65 15.84 2.06
CA CYS A 235 -10.94 14.93 3.17
C CYS A 235 -9.72 14.55 4.02
N LEU A 236 -8.48 14.70 3.50
CA LEU A 236 -7.28 14.20 4.18
C LEU A 236 -7.08 14.80 5.57
N ASN A 237 -7.26 16.11 5.72
CA ASN A 237 -7.06 16.77 7.01
C ASN A 237 -8.04 16.26 8.07
N GLU A 238 -9.31 16.14 7.73
CA GLU A 238 -10.32 15.60 8.65
C GLU A 238 -10.05 14.13 8.98
N MET A 239 -9.67 13.33 7.97
CA MET A 239 -9.29 11.93 8.18
C MET A 239 -8.16 11.82 9.20
N LEU A 240 -7.10 12.62 9.07
CA LEU A 240 -5.98 12.60 10.01
C LEU A 240 -6.37 13.07 11.41
N GLN A 241 -7.29 14.03 11.55
CA GLN A 241 -7.85 14.42 12.86
C GLN A 241 -8.62 13.26 13.51
N CYS A 242 -9.46 12.56 12.75
CA CYS A 242 -10.14 11.36 13.25
C CYS A 242 -9.14 10.26 13.65
N VAL A 243 -8.09 10.03 12.82
CA VAL A 243 -7.03 9.07 13.12
C VAL A 243 -6.27 9.46 14.37
N ALA A 244 -5.95 10.73 14.56
CA ALA A 244 -5.30 11.23 15.78
C ALA A 244 -6.13 10.98 17.05
N ALA A 245 -7.46 11.05 16.93
CA ALA A 245 -8.38 10.78 18.03
C ALA A 245 -8.49 9.28 18.38
N ILE A 246 -8.27 8.38 17.41
CA ILE A 246 -8.39 6.93 17.62
C ILE A 246 -7.04 6.19 17.68
N LEU A 247 -5.92 6.87 17.46
CA LEU A 247 -4.60 6.29 17.72
C LEU A 247 -4.33 6.30 19.23
N ALA A 248 -3.92 5.18 19.77
CA ALA A 248 -3.56 5.09 21.20
C ALA A 248 -2.49 6.13 21.56
N PRO A 249 -2.58 6.76 22.74
CA PRO A 249 -1.69 7.88 23.11
C PRO A 249 -0.24 7.44 23.34
N GLN A 250 -0.01 6.17 23.62
CA GLN A 250 1.28 5.55 23.86
C GLN A 250 1.34 4.18 23.22
N ASP A 251 2.58 3.67 22.99
CA ASP A 251 2.79 2.35 22.40
C ASP A 251 1.96 2.17 21.13
N SER A 252 2.13 3.08 20.20
CA SER A 252 1.33 3.10 18.98
C SER A 252 2.13 3.62 17.78
N PHE A 253 1.65 3.27 16.59
CA PHE A 253 2.22 3.77 15.34
C PHE A 253 1.15 4.12 14.31
N MET A 254 1.48 5.02 13.40
CA MET A 254 0.69 5.34 12.22
C MET A 254 1.57 5.35 10.98
N VAL A 255 1.03 4.84 9.87
CA VAL A 255 1.61 4.93 8.53
C VAL A 255 0.63 5.63 7.62
N LEU A 256 1.05 6.73 7.03
CA LEU A 256 0.35 7.42 5.94
C LEU A 256 1.16 7.25 4.66
N ASN A 257 0.53 6.77 3.61
CA ASN A 257 1.06 6.76 2.26
C ASN A 257 0.25 7.70 1.37
N LEU A 258 0.93 8.49 0.52
CA LEU A 258 0.29 9.40 -0.44
C LEU A 258 0.93 9.20 -1.81
N TYR A 259 0.22 8.58 -2.73
CA TYR A 259 0.72 8.28 -4.07
C TYR A 259 0.12 9.17 -5.17
N SER A 260 -0.91 9.91 -4.83
CA SER A 260 -1.69 10.73 -5.77
C SER A 260 -1.34 12.22 -5.65
N ASN A 261 -1.78 13.00 -6.62
CA ASN A 261 -1.74 14.48 -6.64
C ASN A 261 -0.35 15.11 -6.55
N GLY A 262 0.74 14.31 -6.64
CA GLY A 262 2.10 14.84 -6.61
C GLY A 262 2.50 15.51 -5.30
N TYR A 263 1.89 15.11 -4.18
CA TYR A 263 2.22 15.65 -2.86
C TYR A 263 3.67 15.36 -2.49
N SER A 264 4.33 16.34 -1.85
CA SER A 264 5.68 16.16 -1.33
C SER A 264 5.68 15.49 0.03
N ALA A 265 6.77 14.84 0.40
CA ALA A 265 6.93 14.25 1.72
C ALA A 265 6.88 15.31 2.84
N VAL A 266 7.34 16.54 2.56
CA VAL A 266 7.26 17.69 3.48
C VAL A 266 5.82 18.10 3.76
N LEU A 267 4.95 18.06 2.73
CA LEU A 267 3.50 18.30 2.93
C LEU A 267 2.91 17.23 3.85
N GLY A 268 3.26 15.95 3.60
CA GLY A 268 2.82 14.84 4.44
C GLY A 268 3.26 15.00 5.91
N GLU A 269 4.52 15.34 6.14
CA GLU A 269 5.03 15.64 7.48
C GLU A 269 4.24 16.77 8.16
N THR A 270 4.03 17.88 7.45
CA THR A 270 3.38 19.07 7.97
C THR A 270 1.94 18.79 8.41
N ILE A 271 1.15 18.12 7.56
CA ILE A 271 -0.25 17.82 7.88
C ILE A 271 -0.38 16.82 9.03
N VAL A 272 0.53 15.84 9.13
CA VAL A 272 0.56 14.90 10.27
C VAL A 272 0.93 15.61 11.54
N LYS A 273 1.97 16.44 11.56
CA LYS A 273 2.34 17.23 12.74
C LYS A 273 1.18 18.10 13.25
N GLN A 274 0.47 18.72 12.34
CA GLN A 274 -0.68 19.58 12.67
C GLN A 274 -1.86 18.76 13.20
N ALA A 275 -2.29 17.71 12.51
CA ALA A 275 -3.44 16.90 12.88
C ALA A 275 -3.26 16.19 14.24
N PHE A 276 -2.05 15.74 14.53
CA PHE A 276 -1.71 15.06 15.78
C PHE A 276 -1.25 15.99 16.91
N CYS A 277 -1.23 17.31 16.67
CA CYS A 277 -0.77 18.33 17.63
C CYS A 277 0.62 18.00 18.22
N LEU A 278 1.55 17.53 17.36
CA LEU A 278 2.85 17.01 17.80
C LEU A 278 3.74 18.17 18.33
N LYS A 279 3.78 18.31 19.65
CA LYS A 279 4.72 19.19 20.38
C LYS A 279 5.87 18.36 20.94
N ASN A 280 6.64 17.69 20.09
CA ASN A 280 7.78 16.82 20.47
C ASN A 280 7.41 15.60 21.37
N ALA A 281 6.15 15.20 21.41
CA ALA A 281 5.66 14.06 22.20
C ALA A 281 5.48 12.82 21.32
N TYR A 282 6.56 12.36 20.68
CA TYR A 282 6.57 11.15 19.86
C TYR A 282 7.96 10.46 19.94
N LYS A 283 7.98 9.15 19.75
CA LYS A 283 9.20 8.34 19.73
C LYS A 283 9.98 8.56 18.42
N SER A 284 9.29 8.53 17.28
CA SER A 284 9.86 8.86 15.98
C SER A 284 8.81 9.43 15.03
N LEU A 285 9.28 10.26 14.09
CA LEU A 285 8.53 10.75 12.95
C LEU A 285 9.43 10.67 11.71
N ASP A 286 9.21 9.66 10.88
CA ASP A 286 9.97 9.42 9.66
C ASP A 286 9.11 9.76 8.46
N PHE A 287 9.70 10.40 7.45
CA PHE A 287 9.01 10.72 6.21
C PHE A 287 9.97 10.71 5.03
N GLY A 288 9.44 10.45 3.85
CA GLY A 288 10.27 10.35 2.66
C GLY A 288 9.50 9.86 1.44
N GLU A 289 10.25 9.37 0.48
CA GLU A 289 9.72 8.86 -0.79
C GLU A 289 9.90 7.35 -0.90
N LEU A 290 8.88 6.67 -1.41
CA LEU A 290 8.95 5.28 -1.84
C LEU A 290 9.21 5.25 -3.35
N VAL A 291 10.30 4.60 -3.71
CA VAL A 291 10.74 4.48 -5.11
C VAL A 291 10.87 3.02 -5.50
N LEU A 292 10.77 2.76 -6.78
CA LEU A 292 11.23 1.50 -7.37
C LEU A 292 12.55 1.76 -8.07
N ARG A 293 13.60 1.03 -7.70
CA ARG A 293 14.89 1.09 -8.37
C ARG A 293 14.96 0.02 -9.45
N ASP A 294 15.18 0.43 -10.70
CA ASP A 294 15.33 -0.52 -11.79
C ASP A 294 16.72 -1.17 -11.83
N SER A 295 16.87 -2.23 -12.64
CA SER A 295 18.13 -2.98 -12.75
C SER A 295 19.28 -2.16 -13.34
N TYR A 296 18.99 -0.96 -13.87
CA TYR A 296 19.96 -0.01 -14.41
C TYR A 296 20.27 1.18 -13.47
N GLY A 297 19.70 1.14 -12.25
CA GLY A 297 19.98 2.10 -11.19
C GLY A 297 19.12 3.36 -11.20
N LYS A 298 18.11 3.47 -12.08
CA LYS A 298 17.16 4.59 -12.10
C LYS A 298 16.14 4.41 -10.96
N ASN A 299 15.85 5.48 -10.24
CA ASN A 299 14.84 5.49 -9.19
C ASN A 299 13.53 6.08 -9.75
N LEU A 300 12.47 5.28 -9.78
CA LEU A 300 11.13 5.69 -10.16
C LEU A 300 10.34 6.09 -8.91
N PRO A 301 10.07 7.38 -8.66
CA PRO A 301 9.33 7.83 -7.49
C PRO A 301 7.84 7.53 -7.68
N LEU A 302 7.24 6.82 -6.72
CA LEU A 302 5.83 6.42 -6.83
C LEU A 302 4.94 7.04 -5.77
N SER A 303 5.39 7.07 -4.52
CA SER A 303 4.60 7.63 -3.41
C SER A 303 5.49 8.27 -2.35
N VAL A 304 4.87 8.99 -1.44
CA VAL A 304 5.51 9.51 -0.23
C VAL A 304 4.91 8.84 1.00
N PHE A 305 5.69 8.72 2.06
CA PHE A 305 5.23 8.15 3.32
C PHE A 305 5.49 9.09 4.49
N VAL A 306 4.67 8.95 5.53
CA VAL A 306 4.91 9.49 6.87
C VAL A 306 4.63 8.38 7.87
N ARG A 307 5.58 8.13 8.76
CA ARG A 307 5.49 7.12 9.83
C ARG A 307 5.68 7.79 11.18
N LEU A 308 4.70 7.67 12.03
CA LEU A 308 4.71 8.19 13.40
C LEU A 308 4.74 7.02 14.37
N ALA A 309 5.62 7.06 15.38
CA ALA A 309 5.58 6.16 16.54
C ALA A 309 5.52 6.96 17.85
N ARG A 310 4.76 6.46 18.82
CA ARG A 310 4.57 7.04 20.16
C ARG A 310 4.95 6.07 21.26
#